data_69290ce7482cee47062c668d82d30e12
#
_entry.id   69290ce7482cee47062c668d82d30e12
#
_cell.length_a   1.000
_cell.length_b   1.000
_cell.length_c   1.000
_cell.angle_alpha   90.00
_cell.angle_beta   90.00
_cell.angle_gamma   90.00
#
_symmetry.space_group_name_H-M   'P 1'
#
loop_
_entity.id
_entity.type
_entity.pdbx_description
1 polymer ?
#
loop_
_entity_poly.entity_id
_entity_poly.type
_entity_poly.pdbx_seq_one_letter_code
_entity_poly.pdbx_strand_id
1 'polypeptide(L)' 'MNIILIIQIVAMVLELIAKGLSETDAISKASSTFNVSESFIRKFL' A
#
# COMPACT_ATOMS: atom_id res chain seq x y z
N MET A 1 8.60 -14.35 3.45
CA MET A 1 7.77 -13.21 3.04
C MET A 1 6.89 -13.62 1.87
N ASN A 2 5.62 -13.26 1.90
CA ASN A 2 4.67 -13.67 0.86
C ASN A 2 4.64 -12.63 -0.27
N ILE A 3 5.19 -12.99 -1.42
CA ILE A 3 5.26 -12.07 -2.56
C ILE A 3 3.88 -11.70 -3.10
N ILE A 4 2.92 -12.62 -3.02
CA ILE A 4 1.56 -12.35 -3.48
C ILE A 4 0.93 -11.25 -2.63
N LEU A 5 1.15 -11.30 -1.32
CA LEU A 5 0.66 -10.27 -0.41
C LEU A 5 1.28 -8.92 -0.74
N ILE A 6 2.57 -8.89 -1.03
CA ILE A 6 3.26 -7.64 -1.39
C ILE A 6 2.66 -7.05 -2.65
N ILE A 7 2.40 -7.89 -3.65
CA ILE A 7 1.77 -7.43 -4.91
C ILE A 7 0.39 -6.84 -4.63
N GLN A 8 -0.39 -7.47 -3.78
CA GLN A 8 -1.73 -6.98 -3.43
C GLN A 8 -1.66 -5.64 -2.72
N ILE A 9 -0.70 -5.47 -1.81
CA ILE A 9 -0.53 -4.20 -1.10
C ILE A 9 -0.16 -3.08 -2.07
N VAL A 10 0.83 -3.32 -2.92
CA VAL A 10 1.26 -2.32 -3.90
C VAL A 10 0.14 -1.99 -4.88
N ALA A 11 -0.59 -2.99 -5.33
CA ALA A 11 -1.73 -2.78 -6.23
C ALA A 11 -2.78 -1.89 -5.59
N MET A 12 -3.09 -2.10 -4.31
CA MET A 12 -4.05 -1.26 -3.61
C MET A 12 -3.58 0.19 -3.53
N VAL A 13 -2.30 0.40 -3.19
CA VAL A 13 -1.76 1.76 -3.12
C VAL A 13 -1.89 2.46 -4.47
N LEU A 14 -1.51 1.80 -5.55
CA LEU A 14 -1.59 2.39 -6.88
C LEU A 14 -3.03 2.68 -7.29
N GLU A 15 -3.96 1.78 -6.97
CA GLU A 15 -5.38 2.01 -7.26
C GLU A 15 -5.91 3.24 -6.53
N LEU A 16 -5.54 3.41 -5.26
CA LEU A 16 -6.00 4.55 -4.46
C LEU A 16 -5.44 5.86 -5.01
N ILE A 17 -4.17 5.86 -5.42
CA ILE A 17 -3.57 7.04 -6.05
C ILE A 17 -4.30 7.35 -7.36
N ALA A 18 -4.62 6.34 -8.15
CA ALA A 18 -5.35 6.54 -9.41
C ALA A 18 -6.74 7.13 -9.17
N LYS A 19 -7.34 6.85 -8.01
CA LYS A 19 -8.64 7.40 -7.63
C LYS A 19 -8.56 8.80 -7.06
N GLY A 20 -7.36 9.34 -6.90
CA GLY A 20 -7.17 10.72 -6.47
C GLY A 20 -6.60 10.90 -5.06
N LEU A 21 -6.29 9.83 -4.34
CA LEU A 21 -5.67 9.95 -3.04
C LEU A 21 -4.19 10.35 -3.20
N SER A 22 -3.66 11.06 -2.21
CA SER A 22 -2.22 11.31 -2.16
C SER A 22 -1.49 9.99 -1.86
N GLU A 23 -0.20 9.95 -2.15
CA GLU A 23 0.62 8.78 -1.84
C GLU A 23 0.57 8.47 -0.35
N THR A 24 0.70 9.50 0.50
CA THR A 24 0.65 9.33 1.95
C THR A 24 -0.66 8.71 2.41
N ASP A 25 -1.78 9.21 1.90
CA ASP A 25 -3.10 8.70 2.27
C ASP A 25 -3.31 7.28 1.76
N ALA A 26 -2.85 6.99 0.54
CA ALA A 26 -2.96 5.66 -0.03
C ALA A 26 -2.18 4.63 0.78
N ILE A 27 -0.96 4.99 1.18
CA ILE A 27 -0.12 4.10 2.00
C ILE A 27 -0.75 3.89 3.38
N SER A 28 -1.27 4.95 4.00
CA SER A 28 -1.92 4.84 5.29
C SER A 28 -3.11 3.89 5.23
N LYS A 29 -3.92 4.00 4.18
CA LYS A 29 -5.09 3.16 4.01
C LYS A 29 -4.70 1.70 3.77
N ALA A 30 -3.70 1.45 2.94
CA ALA A 30 -3.20 0.10 2.70
C ALA A 30 -2.59 -0.50 3.97
N SER A 31 -1.88 0.30 4.75
CA SER A 31 -1.30 -0.12 6.02
C SER A 31 -2.38 -0.65 6.96
N SER A 32 -3.48 0.09 7.10
CA SER A 32 -4.61 -0.33 7.94
C SER A 32 -5.30 -1.58 7.39
N THR A 33 -5.49 -1.63 6.08
CA THR A 33 -6.21 -2.74 5.45
C THR A 33 -5.48 -4.06 5.58
N PHE A 34 -4.16 -4.04 5.37
CA PHE A 34 -3.35 -5.25 5.41
C PHE A 34 -2.65 -5.49 6.74
N ASN A 35 -2.81 -4.56 7.68
CA ASN A 35 -2.21 -4.66 9.01
C ASN A 35 -0.68 -4.80 8.93
N VAL A 36 -0.06 -3.96 8.12
CA VAL A 36 1.40 -3.87 7.99
C VAL A 36 1.82 -2.43 8.21
N SER A 37 3.09 -2.21 8.55
CA SER A 37 3.57 -0.86 8.79
C SER A 37 3.70 -0.07 7.49
N GLU A 38 3.56 1.25 7.59
CA GLU A 38 3.77 2.12 6.43
C GLU A 38 5.20 2.04 5.92
N SER A 39 6.17 1.92 6.82
CA SER A 39 7.57 1.80 6.42
C SER A 39 7.83 0.50 5.64
N PHE A 40 7.13 -0.57 5.99
CA PHE A 40 7.19 -1.80 5.22
C PHE A 40 6.72 -1.58 3.78
N ILE A 41 5.58 -0.90 3.63
CA ILE A 41 5.01 -0.63 2.31
C ILE A 41 5.95 0.26 1.48
N ARG A 42 6.54 1.28 2.11
CA ARG A 42 7.43 2.20 1.41
C ARG A 42 8.67 1.53 0.82
N LYS A 43 9.08 0.39 1.36
CA LYS A 43 10.22 -0.35 0.81
C LYS A 43 9.97 -0.86 -0.61
N PHE A 44 8.71 -0.98 -1.00
CA PHE A 44 8.33 -1.53 -2.29
C PHE A 44 7.81 -0.47 -3.27
N LEU A 45 7.85 0.77 -2.86
CA LEU A 45 7.45 1.89 -3.70
C LEU A 45 8.65 2.75 -4.04
#